data_e9202cec69e683bc1ef537facd3a60cc
#
_entry.id   e9202cec69e683bc1ef537facd3a60cc
#
_cell.length_a   1.000
_cell.length_b   1.000
_cell.length_c   1.000
_cell.angle_alpha   90.00
_cell.angle_beta   90.00
_cell.angle_gamma   90.00
#
_symmetry.space_group_name_H-M   'P 1'
#
loop_
_entity.id
_entity.type
_entity.pdbx_description
1 polymer ?
#
loop_
_entity_poly.entity_id
_entity_poly.type
_entity_poly.pdbx_seq_one_letter_code
_entity_poly.pdbx_strand_id
1 'polypeptide(L)'
;MGYVKNRIKELSRESGGKTSARKTAERWFEDTVKNRRLTEASYTRTRFEPGKIYVFEYNPITENLPWFDRNPVVLALEQVDSNDLGINLNLLPVELKEQLLDDLYNRLENQIDSASSGKKALSAKSQKPLRITYDGMKAYLKRFGFDFAIRQYVPSRKIDQAVISYNRWPEIVLCDFIDLNGVTVQQIRAMFSNR
;
A
#
# COMPACT_ATOMS: atom_id res chain seq x y z
N MET A 1 -20.89 0.41 4.98
CA MET A 1 -19.73 -0.38 5.45
C MET A 1 -18.91 -0.66 4.22
N GLY A 2 -17.65 -0.27 4.18
CA GLY A 2 -16.88 -0.30 2.95
C GLY A 2 -16.44 -1.70 2.50
N TYR A 3 -16.02 -1.80 1.25
CA TYR A 3 -15.63 -3.05 0.60
C TYR A 3 -14.48 -3.77 1.32
N VAL A 4 -13.39 -3.05 1.61
CA VAL A 4 -12.19 -3.64 2.24
C VAL A 4 -12.54 -4.27 3.59
N LYS A 5 -13.29 -3.56 4.42
CA LYS A 5 -13.74 -4.02 5.73
C LYS A 5 -14.67 -5.24 5.65
N ASN A 6 -15.58 -5.27 4.68
CA ASN A 6 -16.46 -6.41 4.47
C ASN A 6 -15.66 -7.64 4.01
N ARG A 7 -14.75 -7.45 3.06
CA ARG A 7 -13.94 -8.54 2.52
C ARG A 7 -12.99 -9.12 3.58
N ILE A 8 -12.43 -8.32 4.47
CA ILE A 8 -11.64 -8.80 5.63
C ILE A 8 -12.49 -9.71 6.52
N LYS A 9 -13.76 -9.36 6.79
CA LYS A 9 -14.65 -10.21 7.57
C LYS A 9 -14.96 -11.54 6.87
N GLU A 10 -15.18 -11.51 5.56
CA GLU A 10 -15.40 -12.72 4.75
C GLU A 10 -14.17 -13.61 4.77
N LEU A 11 -12.99 -13.08 4.47
CA LEU A 11 -11.72 -13.81 4.53
C LEU A 11 -11.50 -14.44 5.92
N SER A 12 -11.87 -13.74 6.98
CA SER A 12 -11.78 -14.27 8.34
C SER A 12 -12.73 -15.43 8.59
N ARG A 13 -13.95 -15.38 8.02
CA ARG A 13 -14.93 -16.49 8.11
C ARG A 13 -14.49 -17.69 7.26
N GLU A 14 -14.10 -17.45 6.02
CA GLU A 14 -13.63 -18.48 5.06
C GLU A 14 -12.41 -19.23 5.59
N SER A 15 -11.51 -18.55 6.29
CA SER A 15 -10.27 -19.11 6.82
C SER A 15 -10.41 -19.73 8.22
N GLY A 16 -11.58 -19.68 8.85
CA GLY A 16 -11.80 -20.20 10.21
C GLY A 16 -11.30 -19.27 11.32
N GLY A 17 -11.16 -17.96 11.04
CA GLY A 17 -10.81 -16.94 12.01
C GLY A 17 -9.77 -15.93 11.53
N LYS A 18 -9.65 -14.82 12.27
CA LYS A 18 -8.72 -13.72 11.90
C LYS A 18 -7.27 -14.16 11.79
N THR A 19 -6.80 -15.00 12.71
CA THR A 19 -5.40 -15.49 12.71
C THR A 19 -5.09 -16.33 11.47
N SER A 20 -6.02 -17.16 11.04
CA SER A 20 -5.86 -17.99 9.85
C SER A 20 -5.93 -17.15 8.56
N ALA A 21 -6.84 -16.18 8.50
CA ALA A 21 -6.92 -15.22 7.40
C ALA A 21 -5.62 -14.42 7.25
N ARG A 22 -5.03 -13.99 8.37
CA ARG A 22 -3.73 -13.31 8.39
C ARG A 22 -2.61 -14.18 7.82
N LYS A 23 -2.48 -15.43 8.28
CA LYS A 23 -1.48 -16.37 7.74
C LYS A 23 -1.65 -16.62 6.25
N THR A 24 -2.89 -16.68 5.77
CA THR A 24 -3.19 -16.81 4.34
C THR A 24 -2.76 -15.58 3.55
N ALA A 25 -3.04 -14.38 4.07
CA ALA A 25 -2.62 -13.13 3.48
C ALA A 25 -1.08 -12.98 3.46
N GLU A 26 -0.41 -13.35 4.54
CA GLU A 26 1.06 -13.34 4.64
C GLU A 26 1.71 -14.27 3.60
N ARG A 27 1.21 -15.51 3.46
CA ARG A 27 1.68 -16.45 2.41
C ARG A 27 1.47 -15.88 1.00
N TRP A 28 0.29 -15.36 0.73
CA TRP A 28 0.01 -14.72 -0.56
C TRP A 28 1.00 -13.57 -0.82
N PHE A 29 1.29 -12.75 0.19
CA PHE A 29 2.24 -11.66 0.05
C PHE A 29 3.67 -12.16 -0.20
N GLU A 30 4.13 -13.16 0.56
CA GLU A 30 5.43 -13.79 0.34
C GLU A 30 5.56 -14.34 -1.09
N ASP A 31 4.52 -15.03 -1.58
CA ASP A 31 4.48 -15.54 -2.95
C ASP A 31 4.50 -14.40 -3.97
N THR A 32 3.79 -13.31 -3.71
CA THR A 32 3.79 -12.10 -4.56
C THR A 32 5.19 -11.49 -4.61
N VAL A 33 5.88 -11.39 -3.47
CA VAL A 33 7.25 -10.87 -3.40
C VAL A 33 8.24 -11.79 -4.12
N LYS A 34 8.12 -13.11 -3.96
CA LYS A 34 8.98 -14.10 -4.63
C LYS A 34 8.77 -14.10 -6.15
N ASN A 35 7.50 -14.04 -6.58
CA ASN A 35 7.12 -14.18 -7.99
C ASN A 35 7.10 -12.86 -8.76
N ARG A 36 7.27 -11.70 -8.11
CA ARG A 36 7.26 -10.39 -8.79
C ARG A 36 8.29 -10.29 -9.92
N ARG A 37 9.41 -11.01 -9.81
CA ARG A 37 10.46 -11.09 -10.84
C ARG A 37 10.02 -11.81 -12.11
N LEU A 38 8.95 -12.62 -12.02
CA LEU A 38 8.46 -13.45 -13.12
C LEU A 38 7.37 -12.77 -13.95
N THR A 39 6.87 -11.62 -13.51
CA THR A 39 5.85 -10.87 -14.24
C THR A 39 6.50 -9.89 -15.21
N GLU A 40 6.06 -9.86 -16.48
CA GLU A 40 6.58 -8.91 -17.49
C GLU A 40 6.48 -7.45 -17.04
N ALA A 41 5.51 -7.13 -16.19
CA ALA A 41 5.36 -5.81 -15.57
C ALA A 41 6.48 -5.46 -14.58
N SER A 42 7.26 -6.44 -14.09
CA SER A 42 8.30 -6.23 -13.09
C SER A 42 9.58 -5.60 -13.65
N TYR A 43 9.79 -5.69 -14.96
CA TYR A 43 11.02 -5.19 -15.60
C TYR A 43 11.02 -3.70 -15.93
N THR A 44 9.86 -3.06 -15.88
CA THR A 44 9.77 -1.64 -16.14
C THR A 44 10.00 -0.87 -14.84
N ARG A 45 11.10 -0.14 -14.75
CA ARG A 45 11.34 0.91 -13.75
C ARG A 45 10.33 2.05 -13.96
N THR A 46 9.04 1.71 -13.87
CA THR A 46 7.97 2.64 -14.12
C THR A 46 7.81 3.57 -12.93
N ARG A 47 7.48 4.81 -13.25
CA ARG A 47 7.06 5.79 -12.25
C ARG A 47 5.79 5.31 -11.57
N PHE A 48 5.59 5.76 -10.34
CA PHE A 48 4.34 5.50 -9.64
C PHE A 48 3.16 6.18 -10.35
N GLU A 49 2.07 5.45 -10.48
CA GLU A 49 0.77 6.01 -10.84
C GLU A 49 -0.02 6.27 -9.55
N PRO A 50 -0.47 7.52 -9.30
CA PRO A 50 -1.21 7.85 -8.10
C PRO A 50 -2.43 6.94 -7.86
N GLY A 51 -2.61 6.51 -6.61
CA GLY A 51 -3.72 5.65 -6.21
C GLY A 51 -3.49 4.15 -6.40
N LYS A 52 -2.39 3.74 -7.02
CA LYS A 52 -1.99 2.32 -7.10
C LYS A 52 -1.14 1.93 -5.91
N ILE A 53 -1.21 0.66 -5.51
CA ILE A 53 -0.30 0.07 -4.52
C ILE A 53 0.77 -0.72 -5.25
N TYR A 54 2.01 -0.50 -4.85
CA TYR A 54 3.21 -1.16 -5.38
C TYR A 54 3.93 -1.93 -4.29
N VAL A 55 4.53 -3.04 -4.68
CA VAL A 55 5.57 -3.74 -3.91
C VAL A 55 6.82 -3.83 -4.78
N PHE A 56 7.98 -3.57 -4.20
CA PHE A 56 9.26 -3.61 -4.91
C PHE A 56 10.41 -3.87 -3.91
N GLU A 57 11.54 -4.31 -4.40
CA GLU A 57 12.78 -4.28 -3.63
C GLU A 57 13.37 -2.88 -3.71
N TYR A 58 13.75 -2.32 -2.56
CA TYR A 58 14.31 -0.98 -2.49
C TYR A 58 15.71 -1.00 -1.90
N ASN A 59 16.66 -0.43 -2.63
CA ASN A 59 18.02 -0.21 -2.17
C ASN A 59 18.16 1.25 -1.68
N PRO A 60 18.05 1.54 -0.39
CA PRO A 60 18.07 2.90 0.15
C PRO A 60 19.45 3.52 0.08
N ILE A 61 19.50 4.86 0.17
CA ILE A 61 20.77 5.61 0.25
C ILE A 61 21.42 5.41 1.62
N THR A 62 20.61 5.27 2.66
CA THR A 62 21.02 5.12 4.06
C THR A 62 20.62 3.74 4.57
N GLU A 63 21.53 2.77 4.46
CA GLU A 63 21.30 1.38 4.88
C GLU A 63 21.23 1.23 6.42
N ASN A 64 21.78 2.18 7.15
CA ASN A 64 21.89 2.13 8.62
C ASN A 64 20.66 2.68 9.35
N LEU A 65 19.57 2.99 8.66
CA LEU A 65 18.35 3.41 9.31
C LEU A 65 17.65 2.20 9.94
N PRO A 66 17.30 2.22 11.23
CA PRO A 66 16.68 1.09 11.92
C PRO A 66 15.28 0.74 11.39
N TRP A 67 14.68 1.60 10.57
CA TRP A 67 13.38 1.43 9.91
C TRP A 67 13.49 1.22 8.40
N PHE A 68 14.59 0.65 7.95
CA PHE A 68 14.78 0.31 6.56
C PHE A 68 13.91 -0.89 6.17
N ASP A 69 13.06 -0.69 5.19
CA ASP A 69 12.17 -1.70 4.63
C ASP A 69 12.68 -2.12 3.24
N ARG A 70 13.14 -3.36 3.16
CA ARG A 70 13.69 -3.92 1.91
C ARG A 70 12.60 -4.17 0.87
N ASN A 71 11.37 -4.47 1.30
CA ASN A 71 10.23 -4.75 0.44
C ASN A 71 9.04 -3.84 0.81
N PRO A 72 9.15 -2.52 0.56
CA PRO A 72 8.09 -1.61 0.91
C PRO A 72 6.82 -1.88 0.09
N VAL A 73 5.67 -1.82 0.76
CA VAL A 73 4.36 -1.78 0.15
C VAL A 73 3.88 -0.33 0.16
N VAL A 74 3.78 0.27 -1.01
CA VAL A 74 3.61 1.71 -1.14
C VAL A 74 2.33 2.06 -1.87
N LEU A 75 1.46 2.81 -1.22
CA LEU A 75 0.37 3.52 -1.88
C LEU A 75 0.94 4.78 -2.54
N ALA A 76 0.92 4.80 -3.86
CA ALA A 76 1.45 5.91 -4.66
C ALA A 76 0.63 7.19 -4.48
N LEU A 77 1.29 8.31 -4.27
CA LEU A 77 0.67 9.64 -4.20
C LEU A 77 0.92 10.41 -5.49
N GLU A 78 2.05 11.04 -5.59
CA GLU A 78 2.43 11.89 -6.71
C GLU A 78 3.95 11.86 -6.91
N GLN A 79 4.42 12.55 -7.91
CA GLN A 79 5.85 12.74 -8.15
C GLN A 79 6.26 14.12 -7.61
N VAL A 80 7.41 14.15 -6.94
CA VAL A 80 8.02 15.39 -6.45
C VAL A 80 9.45 15.43 -6.97
N ASP A 81 9.77 16.47 -7.71
CA ASP A 81 11.02 16.62 -8.44
C ASP A 81 11.26 15.41 -9.39
N SER A 82 12.22 14.59 -9.12
CA SER A 82 12.50 13.38 -9.91
C SER A 82 12.11 12.10 -9.20
N ASN A 83 11.54 12.18 -8.00
CA ASN A 83 11.26 11.04 -7.14
C ASN A 83 9.78 10.70 -7.11
N ASP A 84 9.48 9.44 -6.83
CA ASP A 84 8.14 8.98 -6.55
C ASP A 84 7.81 9.17 -5.07
N LEU A 85 6.64 9.71 -4.77
CA LEU A 85 6.15 9.92 -3.42
C LEU A 85 5.03 8.91 -3.12
N GLY A 86 5.05 8.33 -1.93
CA GLY A 86 4.01 7.40 -1.52
C GLY A 86 3.97 7.15 -0.02
N ILE A 87 2.90 6.51 0.42
CA ILE A 87 2.71 6.08 1.80
C ILE A 87 3.22 4.65 1.92
N ASN A 88 4.24 4.43 2.75
CA ASN A 88 4.67 3.08 3.11
C ASN A 88 3.67 2.46 4.08
N LEU A 89 2.86 1.53 3.58
CA LEU A 89 1.81 0.85 4.34
C LEU A 89 2.37 -0.08 5.43
N ASN A 90 3.64 -0.50 5.30
CA ASN A 90 4.32 -1.30 6.33
C ASN A 90 4.52 -0.50 7.63
N LEU A 91 4.52 0.83 7.55
CA LEU A 91 4.66 1.72 8.70
C LEU A 91 3.34 2.10 9.37
N LEU A 92 2.21 1.62 8.86
CA LEU A 92 0.89 1.91 9.41
C LEU A 92 0.35 0.73 10.23
N PRO A 93 -0.32 0.98 11.37
CA PRO A 93 -1.05 -0.05 12.08
C PRO A 93 -2.23 -0.56 11.26
N VAL A 94 -2.67 -1.80 11.56
CA VAL A 94 -3.71 -2.51 10.81
C VAL A 94 -4.99 -1.67 10.71
N GLU A 95 -5.42 -1.06 11.81
CA GLU A 95 -6.65 -0.27 11.88
C GLU A 95 -6.59 0.95 10.96
N LEU A 96 -5.44 1.62 10.90
CA LEU A 96 -5.26 2.79 10.04
C LEU A 96 -5.12 2.38 8.57
N LYS A 97 -4.48 1.23 8.27
CA LYS A 97 -4.47 0.65 6.92
C LYS A 97 -5.89 0.32 6.46
N GLU A 98 -6.68 -0.36 7.32
CA GLU A 98 -8.07 -0.71 7.01
C GLU A 98 -8.89 0.54 6.68
N GLN A 99 -8.85 1.56 7.55
CA GLN A 99 -9.60 2.79 7.34
C GLN A 99 -9.16 3.52 6.06
N LEU A 100 -7.86 3.69 5.86
CA LEU A 100 -7.30 4.37 4.69
C LEU A 100 -7.71 3.68 3.39
N LEU A 101 -7.51 2.36 3.31
CA LEU A 101 -7.78 1.61 2.08
C LEU A 101 -9.28 1.44 1.82
N ASP A 102 -10.11 1.38 2.86
CA ASP A 102 -11.57 1.35 2.72
C ASP A 102 -12.11 2.69 2.18
N ASP A 103 -11.62 3.81 2.71
CA ASP A 103 -11.99 5.15 2.23
C ASP A 103 -11.57 5.37 0.77
N LEU A 104 -10.38 4.90 0.40
CA LEU A 104 -9.88 5.01 -0.98
C LEU A 104 -10.65 4.10 -1.94
N TYR A 105 -10.97 2.89 -1.54
CA TYR A 105 -11.76 1.96 -2.34
C TYR A 105 -13.17 2.52 -2.62
N ASN A 106 -13.84 3.05 -1.60
CA ASN A 106 -15.16 3.68 -1.78
C ASN A 106 -15.10 4.87 -2.76
N ARG A 107 -14.02 5.64 -2.77
CA ARG A 107 -13.84 6.73 -3.75
C ARG A 107 -13.65 6.19 -5.17
N LEU A 108 -12.95 5.06 -5.32
CA LEU A 108 -12.79 4.37 -6.62
C LEU A 108 -14.12 3.87 -7.15
N GLU A 109 -14.93 3.20 -6.31
CA GLU A 109 -16.26 2.74 -6.69
C GLU A 109 -17.15 3.91 -7.15
N ASN A 110 -17.21 4.99 -6.39
CA ASN A 110 -17.98 6.18 -6.77
C ASN A 110 -17.52 6.81 -8.10
N GLN A 111 -16.22 6.73 -8.43
CA GLN A 111 -15.72 7.18 -9.74
C GLN A 111 -16.13 6.24 -10.88
N ILE A 112 -16.13 4.94 -10.61
CA ILE A 112 -16.56 3.92 -11.58
C ILE A 112 -18.07 4.06 -11.86
N ASP A 113 -18.89 4.18 -10.84
CA ASP A 113 -20.35 4.33 -10.96
C ASP A 113 -20.73 5.63 -11.67
N SER A 114 -20.02 6.71 -11.39
CA SER A 114 -20.22 7.99 -12.08
C SER A 114 -19.83 7.93 -13.57
N ALA A 115 -18.87 7.07 -13.92
CA ALA A 115 -18.44 6.87 -15.31
C ALA A 115 -19.30 5.82 -16.04
N SER A 116 -19.97 4.92 -15.31
CA SER A 116 -20.70 3.75 -15.84
C SER A 116 -22.19 3.94 -15.96
N SER A 117 -22.74 5.16 -15.74
CA SER A 117 -24.12 5.48 -16.14
C SER A 117 -24.36 5.27 -17.66
N GLY A 118 -23.35 4.87 -18.41
CA GLY A 118 -23.35 4.31 -19.74
C GLY A 118 -22.68 2.93 -19.76
N LYS A 119 -23.46 1.89 -19.46
CA LYS A 119 -23.20 0.46 -19.65
C LYS A 119 -21.90 0.10 -20.37
N LYS A 120 -20.78 -0.10 -19.62
CA LYS A 120 -19.70 -1.02 -19.99
C LYS A 120 -18.84 -1.28 -18.75
N ALA A 121 -18.72 -2.56 -18.35
CA ALA A 121 -17.75 -2.98 -17.34
C ALA A 121 -16.35 -2.50 -17.75
N LEU A 122 -15.77 -1.60 -16.98
CA LEU A 122 -14.46 -1.03 -17.25
C LEU A 122 -13.39 -2.08 -17.01
N SER A 123 -12.66 -2.45 -18.06
CA SER A 123 -11.42 -3.18 -17.93
C SER A 123 -10.44 -2.38 -17.02
N ALA A 124 -9.55 -3.07 -16.29
CA ALA A 124 -8.58 -2.44 -15.41
C ALA A 124 -7.70 -1.35 -16.08
N LYS A 125 -7.67 -1.30 -17.41
CA LYS A 125 -6.93 -0.32 -18.22
C LYS A 125 -7.60 1.06 -18.36
N SER A 126 -8.89 1.20 -18.05
CA SER A 126 -9.63 2.46 -18.29
C SER A 126 -10.02 3.22 -17.01
N GLN A 127 -9.54 2.78 -15.84
CA GLN A 127 -9.81 3.47 -14.59
C GLN A 127 -8.99 4.76 -14.49
N LYS A 128 -9.67 5.89 -14.34
CA LYS A 128 -8.99 7.16 -14.03
C LYS A 128 -8.23 7.01 -12.72
N PRO A 129 -6.99 7.48 -12.64
CA PRO A 129 -6.22 7.43 -11.40
C PRO A 129 -6.97 8.16 -10.28
N LEU A 130 -7.01 7.56 -9.10
CA LEU A 130 -7.58 8.18 -7.92
C LEU A 130 -6.79 9.46 -7.60
N ARG A 131 -7.47 10.61 -7.54
CA ARG A 131 -6.81 11.85 -7.14
C ARG A 131 -6.50 11.81 -5.63
N ILE A 132 -5.26 11.43 -5.31
CA ILE A 132 -4.71 11.44 -3.96
C ILE A 132 -3.61 12.49 -3.95
N THR A 133 -3.78 13.57 -3.17
CA THR A 133 -2.79 14.63 -3.05
C THR A 133 -1.89 14.42 -1.83
N TYR A 134 -0.65 14.83 -1.93
CA TYR A 134 0.31 14.80 -0.82
C TYR A 134 -0.24 15.53 0.42
N ASP A 135 -0.68 16.77 0.26
CA ASP A 135 -1.15 17.60 1.37
C ASP A 135 -2.36 16.98 2.07
N GLY A 136 -3.30 16.43 1.31
CA GLY A 136 -4.47 15.73 1.86
C GLY A 136 -4.08 14.51 2.68
N MET A 137 -3.15 13.70 2.17
CA MET A 137 -2.70 12.50 2.88
C MET A 137 -1.80 12.83 4.06
N LYS A 138 -0.94 13.84 3.95
CA LYS A 138 -0.13 14.33 5.05
C LYS A 138 -1.00 14.83 6.20
N ALA A 139 -2.00 15.67 5.92
CA ALA A 139 -2.94 16.14 6.92
C ALA A 139 -3.74 15.00 7.55
N TYR A 140 -4.17 14.01 6.75
CA TYR A 140 -4.86 12.83 7.26
C TYR A 140 -3.98 12.03 8.22
N LEU A 141 -2.78 11.62 7.79
CA LEU A 141 -1.87 10.80 8.60
C LEU A 141 -1.33 11.52 9.83
N LYS A 142 -1.12 12.84 9.75
CA LYS A 142 -0.67 13.67 10.88
C LYS A 142 -1.66 13.63 12.04
N ARG A 143 -2.97 13.56 11.79
CA ARG A 143 -3.99 13.44 12.84
C ARG A 143 -3.82 12.19 13.71
N PHE A 144 -3.19 11.16 13.17
CA PHE A 144 -2.88 9.90 13.86
C PHE A 144 -1.40 9.79 14.28
N GLY A 145 -0.55 10.78 13.93
CA GLY A 145 0.88 10.78 14.19
C GLY A 145 1.66 9.80 13.29
N PHE A 146 1.22 9.57 12.05
CA PHE A 146 1.85 8.66 11.08
C PHE A 146 2.25 9.35 9.77
N ASP A 147 2.38 10.67 9.74
CA ASP A 147 2.83 11.41 8.57
C ASP A 147 4.26 11.04 8.14
N PHE A 148 5.08 10.51 9.04
CA PHE A 148 6.38 9.92 8.72
C PHE A 148 6.31 8.70 7.79
N ALA A 149 5.14 8.09 7.62
CA ALA A 149 4.95 6.99 6.66
C ALA A 149 4.99 7.46 5.20
N ILE A 150 4.86 8.76 4.95
CA ILE A 150 5.05 9.33 3.61
C ILE A 150 6.55 9.35 3.31
N ARG A 151 6.95 8.69 2.23
CA ARG A 151 8.34 8.50 1.83
C ARG A 151 8.55 8.88 0.37
N GLN A 152 9.76 9.35 0.09
CA GLN A 152 10.27 9.53 -1.28
C GLN A 152 11.07 8.31 -1.70
N TYR A 153 10.85 7.86 -2.93
CA TYR A 153 11.53 6.73 -3.53
C TYR A 153 12.22 7.16 -4.81
N VAL A 154 13.53 6.94 -4.88
CA VAL A 154 14.33 7.20 -6.07
C VAL A 154 14.04 6.11 -7.11
N PRO A 155 13.55 6.44 -8.31
CA PRO A 155 13.11 5.43 -9.29
C PRO A 155 14.18 4.42 -9.67
N SER A 156 15.46 4.86 -9.82
CA SER A 156 16.58 3.99 -10.17
C SER A 156 16.96 2.98 -9.08
N ARG A 157 16.44 3.13 -7.86
CA ARG A 157 16.70 2.24 -6.71
C ARG A 157 15.57 1.26 -6.44
N LYS A 158 14.49 1.33 -7.20
CA LYS A 158 13.40 0.36 -7.17
C LYS A 158 13.74 -0.80 -8.10
N ILE A 159 13.64 -2.02 -7.60
CA ILE A 159 13.93 -3.24 -8.35
C ILE A 159 12.69 -4.12 -8.32
N ASP A 160 12.36 -4.77 -9.42
CA ASP A 160 11.28 -5.75 -9.52
C ASP A 160 9.93 -5.22 -8.99
N GLN A 161 9.50 -4.08 -9.50
CA GLN A 161 8.27 -3.42 -9.09
C GLN A 161 7.04 -4.18 -9.61
N ALA A 162 6.10 -4.51 -8.73
CA ALA A 162 4.80 -5.09 -9.06
C ALA A 162 3.65 -4.24 -8.53
N VAL A 163 2.55 -4.19 -9.28
CA VAL A 163 1.30 -3.53 -8.89
C VAL A 163 0.41 -4.52 -8.16
N ILE A 164 -0.09 -4.13 -7.00
CA ILE A 164 -1.09 -4.90 -6.26
C ILE A 164 -2.48 -4.43 -6.70
N SER A 165 -3.27 -5.37 -7.23
CA SER A 165 -4.62 -5.10 -7.68
C SER A 165 -5.57 -4.75 -6.53
N TYR A 166 -6.59 -3.94 -6.80
CA TYR A 166 -7.55 -3.44 -5.80
C TYR A 166 -8.27 -4.55 -5.02
N ASN A 167 -8.54 -5.67 -5.66
CA ASN A 167 -9.19 -6.82 -5.01
C ASN A 167 -8.29 -7.53 -3.98
N ARG A 168 -7.00 -7.19 -3.93
CA ARG A 168 -6.02 -7.70 -2.96
C ARG A 168 -5.70 -6.72 -1.83
N TRP A 169 -6.34 -5.57 -1.81
CA TRP A 169 -6.16 -4.60 -0.71
C TRP A 169 -6.56 -5.15 0.67
N PRO A 170 -7.62 -5.98 0.80
CA PRO A 170 -7.94 -6.61 2.08
C PRO A 170 -6.80 -7.47 2.64
N GLU A 171 -6.08 -8.20 1.77
CA GLU A 171 -4.92 -9.00 2.17
C GLU A 171 -3.78 -8.11 2.65
N ILE A 172 -3.54 -6.95 2.01
CA ILE A 172 -2.54 -5.97 2.46
C ILE A 172 -2.85 -5.46 3.86
N VAL A 173 -4.13 -5.24 4.19
CA VAL A 173 -4.52 -4.85 5.56
C VAL A 173 -4.20 -5.95 6.56
N LEU A 174 -4.49 -7.20 6.21
CA LEU A 174 -4.28 -8.36 7.08
C LEU A 174 -2.79 -8.68 7.27
N CYS A 175 -1.93 -8.35 6.31
CA CYS A 175 -0.49 -8.54 6.45
C CYS A 175 0.06 -7.64 7.55
N ASP A 176 0.74 -8.25 8.51
CA ASP A 176 1.48 -7.54 9.53
C ASP A 176 2.95 -7.46 9.10
N PHE A 177 3.32 -6.33 8.56
CA PHE A 177 4.68 -6.06 8.08
C PHE A 177 5.62 -5.65 9.22
N ILE A 178 5.43 -6.21 10.43
CA ILE A 178 6.06 -5.75 11.68
C ILE A 178 7.58 -5.94 11.70
N ASP A 179 8.13 -6.78 10.84
CA ASP A 179 9.57 -7.06 10.88
C ASP A 179 10.39 -6.07 10.05
N LEU A 180 10.40 -4.85 10.51
CA LEU A 180 11.35 -3.82 10.07
C LEU A 180 12.66 -3.99 10.84
N ASN A 181 13.42 -5.06 10.57
CA ASN A 181 14.67 -5.38 11.29
C ASN A 181 14.48 -5.46 12.82
N GLY A 182 13.38 -6.04 13.29
CA GLY A 182 13.06 -6.16 14.71
C GLY A 182 12.53 -4.90 15.39
N VAL A 183 12.30 -3.81 14.63
CA VAL A 183 11.72 -2.55 15.15
C VAL A 183 10.22 -2.56 14.93
N THR A 184 9.44 -2.33 15.99
CA THR A 184 7.98 -2.23 15.88
C THR A 184 7.52 -0.87 15.35
N VAL A 185 6.31 -0.82 14.77
CA VAL A 185 5.69 0.44 14.32
C VAL A 185 5.57 1.45 15.47
N GLN A 186 5.28 0.98 16.70
CA GLN A 186 5.22 1.85 17.88
C GLN A 186 6.58 2.47 18.23
N GLN A 187 7.67 1.70 18.12
CA GLN A 187 9.02 2.22 18.35
C GLN A 187 9.39 3.25 17.29
N ILE A 188 9.07 3.00 16.02
CA ILE A 188 9.28 3.98 14.95
C ILE A 188 8.47 5.25 15.24
N ARG A 189 7.19 5.13 15.61
CA ARG A 189 6.36 6.27 15.98
C ARG A 189 6.97 7.09 17.12
N ALA A 190 7.47 6.44 18.17
CA ALA A 190 8.12 7.12 19.29
C ALA A 190 9.35 7.92 18.87
N MET A 191 10.16 7.39 17.92
CA MET A 191 11.33 8.10 17.39
C MET A 191 10.98 9.39 16.63
N PHE A 192 9.80 9.44 16.00
CA PHE A 192 9.34 10.62 15.25
C PHE A 192 8.50 11.59 16.08
N SER A 193 7.88 11.14 17.17
CA SER A 193 7.08 12.00 18.06
C SER A 193 7.93 12.92 18.93
N ASN A 194 9.22 12.63 19.08
CA ASN A 194 10.18 13.40 19.88
C ASN A 194 11.00 14.41 19.05
N ARG A 195 10.60 14.68 17.82
CA ARG A 195 11.16 15.71 16.94
C ARG A 195 10.14 16.80 16.66
#